data_a7cc56bb1a290dfa48a010e9d2435509
#
_entry.id   a7cc56bb1a290dfa48a010e9d2435509
#
_cell.length_a   1.000
_cell.length_b   1.000
_cell.length_c   1.000
_cell.angle_alpha   90.00
_cell.angle_beta   90.00
_cell.angle_gamma   90.00
#
_symmetry.space_group_name_H-M   'P 1'
#
loop_
_entity.id
_entity.type
_entity.pdbx_description
1 polymer ?
#
loop_
_entity_poly.entity_id
_entity_poly.type
_entity_poly.pdbx_seq_one_letter_code
_entity_poly.pdbx_strand_id
1 'polypeptide(L)'
;IKERLTEQASIGFNADLKDKFDKDPDILSRVTNKDLRNFGMIPEFLGRLPVTVTLQGLTKEFLVRILKEPKNAILKQYEKLLKMDEVELSFDEDALEWIAEEALKKETGARALRAILEEFMLDIMYEIPKDSNIGSVTITRAYLEKKGGPRIAMRGAGDSQPES
;
A
#
# COMPACT_ATOMS: atom_id res chain seq x y z
N ILE A 1 -20.03 -13.30 -12.51
CA ILE A 1 -19.93 -13.76 -11.11
C ILE A 1 -21.07 -13.15 -10.29
N LYS A 2 -21.14 -11.84 -10.19
CA LYS A 2 -22.13 -11.12 -9.40
C LYS A 2 -23.57 -11.55 -9.77
N GLU A 3 -23.94 -11.56 -11.06
CA GLU A 3 -25.25 -12.02 -11.53
C GLU A 3 -25.59 -13.42 -11.06
N ARG A 4 -24.68 -14.39 -11.24
CA ARG A 4 -24.88 -15.77 -10.82
C ARG A 4 -25.13 -15.91 -9.32
N LEU A 5 -24.36 -15.18 -8.50
CA LEU A 5 -24.51 -15.19 -7.05
C LEU A 5 -25.81 -14.52 -6.59
N THR A 6 -26.24 -13.50 -7.29
CA THR A 6 -27.51 -12.80 -7.03
C THR A 6 -28.70 -13.69 -7.42
N GLU A 7 -28.66 -14.38 -8.58
CA GLU A 7 -29.69 -15.30 -9.01
C GLU A 7 -29.88 -16.49 -8.06
N GLN A 8 -28.77 -17.06 -7.53
CA GLN A 8 -28.84 -18.17 -6.58
C GLN A 8 -29.36 -17.76 -5.19
N ALA A 9 -29.27 -16.48 -4.83
CA ALA A 9 -29.73 -15.97 -3.55
C ALA A 9 -31.15 -15.36 -3.62
N SER A 10 -31.77 -15.32 -4.80
CA SER A 10 -32.97 -14.55 -5.07
C SER A 10 -34.26 -15.31 -4.79
N ILE A 11 -34.63 -15.38 -3.51
CA ILE A 11 -36.05 -15.40 -3.15
C ILE A 11 -36.23 -14.30 -2.09
N GLY A 12 -36.44 -13.04 -2.53
CA GLY A 12 -37.01 -11.99 -1.69
C GLY A 12 -36.20 -10.71 -1.38
N PHE A 13 -34.86 -10.66 -1.58
CA PHE A 13 -34.03 -9.49 -1.17
C PHE A 13 -32.98 -9.10 -2.22
N ASN A 14 -33.43 -8.62 -3.39
CA ASN A 14 -32.52 -8.34 -4.52
C ASN A 14 -31.64 -7.09 -4.38
N ALA A 15 -32.04 -6.08 -3.60
CA ALA A 15 -31.31 -4.82 -3.49
C ALA A 15 -30.10 -4.92 -2.56
N ASP A 16 -30.29 -5.49 -1.36
CA ASP A 16 -29.24 -5.60 -0.34
C ASP A 16 -28.12 -6.58 -0.75
N LEU A 17 -28.44 -7.57 -1.57
CA LEU A 17 -27.47 -8.55 -2.06
C LEU A 17 -26.56 -8.01 -3.16
N LYS A 18 -27.07 -7.13 -4.04
CA LYS A 18 -26.23 -6.45 -5.04
C LYS A 18 -25.16 -5.61 -4.40
N ASP A 19 -25.50 -4.79 -3.43
CA ASP A 19 -24.55 -3.92 -2.70
C ASP A 19 -23.51 -4.74 -1.93
N LYS A 20 -23.89 -5.89 -1.38
CA LYS A 20 -22.97 -6.76 -0.66
C LYS A 20 -21.91 -7.39 -1.56
N PHE A 21 -22.30 -7.82 -2.76
CA PHE A 21 -21.36 -8.41 -3.73
C PHE A 21 -20.56 -7.35 -4.51
N ASP A 22 -21.03 -6.10 -4.57
CA ASP A 22 -20.29 -5.00 -5.19
C ASP A 22 -19.08 -4.57 -4.35
N LYS A 23 -19.16 -4.75 -3.04
CA LYS A 23 -18.11 -4.39 -2.09
C LYS A 23 -17.26 -5.60 -1.61
N ASP A 24 -17.53 -6.81 -2.11
CA ASP A 24 -16.78 -8.01 -1.74
C ASP A 24 -15.41 -8.04 -2.45
N PRO A 25 -14.29 -7.80 -1.74
CA PRO A 25 -12.95 -7.79 -2.34
C PRO A 25 -12.51 -9.17 -2.84
N ASP A 26 -13.16 -10.24 -2.35
CA ASP A 26 -12.80 -11.63 -2.67
C ASP A 26 -13.76 -12.28 -3.67
N ILE A 27 -14.59 -11.49 -4.35
CA ILE A 27 -15.59 -12.02 -5.31
C ILE A 27 -14.95 -12.81 -6.46
N LEU A 28 -13.71 -12.47 -6.82
CA LEU A 28 -12.96 -13.17 -7.87
C LEU A 28 -12.55 -14.58 -7.46
N SER A 29 -12.38 -14.88 -6.17
CA SER A 29 -12.08 -16.22 -5.69
C SER A 29 -13.21 -17.23 -5.99
N ARG A 30 -14.43 -16.69 -6.18
CA ARG A 30 -15.63 -17.48 -6.50
C ARG A 30 -15.88 -17.63 -8.00
N VAL A 31 -14.88 -17.33 -8.86
CA VAL A 31 -15.01 -17.51 -10.31
C VAL A 31 -15.15 -18.98 -10.67
N THR A 32 -16.03 -19.27 -11.61
CA THR A 32 -16.25 -20.63 -12.14
C THR A 32 -16.03 -20.64 -13.65
N ASN A 33 -15.86 -21.83 -14.22
CA ASN A 33 -15.76 -21.99 -15.68
C ASN A 33 -17.00 -21.48 -16.41
N LYS A 34 -18.18 -21.46 -15.76
CA LYS A 34 -19.42 -20.87 -16.30
C LYS A 34 -19.29 -19.36 -16.42
N ASP A 35 -18.71 -18.72 -15.41
CA ASP A 35 -18.49 -17.26 -15.43
C ASP A 35 -17.51 -16.85 -16.52
N LEU A 36 -16.45 -17.63 -16.74
CA LEU A 36 -15.47 -17.40 -17.79
C LEU A 36 -16.04 -17.60 -19.19
N ARG A 37 -16.94 -18.57 -19.40
CA ARG A 37 -17.68 -18.74 -20.65
C ARG A 37 -18.61 -17.55 -20.92
N ASN A 38 -19.35 -17.10 -19.91
CA ASN A 38 -20.24 -15.95 -20.02
C ASN A 38 -19.46 -14.66 -20.31
N PHE A 39 -18.21 -14.58 -19.86
CA PHE A 39 -17.31 -13.48 -20.15
C PHE A 39 -16.79 -13.49 -21.60
N GLY A 40 -16.96 -14.62 -22.31
CA GLY A 40 -16.56 -14.76 -23.71
C GLY A 40 -15.39 -15.70 -23.98
N MET A 41 -14.93 -16.43 -22.98
CA MET A 41 -13.89 -17.44 -23.20
C MET A 41 -14.47 -18.70 -23.86
N ILE A 42 -13.79 -19.16 -24.92
CA ILE A 42 -14.22 -20.37 -25.66
C ILE A 42 -14.02 -21.64 -24.81
N PRO A 43 -14.97 -22.60 -24.85
CA PRO A 43 -14.94 -23.80 -24.04
C PRO A 43 -13.66 -24.66 -24.25
N GLU A 44 -13.18 -24.76 -25.49
CA GLU A 44 -12.01 -25.55 -25.86
C GLU A 44 -10.74 -25.01 -25.19
N PHE A 45 -10.64 -23.69 -25.02
CA PHE A 45 -9.54 -23.04 -24.34
C PHE A 45 -9.62 -23.28 -22.83
N LEU A 46 -10.81 -23.14 -22.23
CA LEU A 46 -11.04 -23.42 -20.80
C LEU A 46 -10.73 -24.87 -20.44
N GLY A 47 -11.06 -25.84 -21.33
CA GLY A 47 -10.75 -27.24 -21.14
C GLY A 47 -9.26 -27.58 -21.13
N ARG A 48 -8.42 -26.71 -21.69
CA ARG A 48 -6.96 -26.87 -21.72
C ARG A 48 -6.24 -26.16 -20.58
N LEU A 49 -6.93 -25.26 -19.82
CA LEU A 49 -6.35 -24.60 -18.67
C LEU A 49 -6.44 -25.54 -17.44
N PRO A 50 -5.29 -26.03 -16.93
CA PRO A 50 -5.31 -26.99 -15.82
C PRO A 50 -5.73 -26.37 -14.49
N VAL A 51 -5.48 -25.06 -14.34
CA VAL A 51 -5.74 -24.33 -13.09
C VAL A 51 -6.19 -22.91 -13.41
N THR A 52 -7.20 -22.44 -12.70
CA THR A 52 -7.62 -21.03 -12.68
C THR A 52 -7.26 -20.44 -11.32
N VAL A 53 -6.42 -19.43 -11.31
CA VAL A 53 -6.01 -18.71 -10.09
C VAL A 53 -6.51 -17.27 -10.17
N THR A 54 -7.15 -16.81 -9.10
CA THR A 54 -7.57 -15.41 -8.96
C THR A 54 -6.55 -14.66 -8.12
N LEU A 55 -6.21 -13.47 -8.56
CA LEU A 55 -5.39 -12.56 -7.77
C LEU A 55 -6.29 -11.78 -6.84
N GLN A 56 -5.94 -11.76 -5.57
CA GLN A 56 -6.63 -10.94 -4.57
C GLN A 56 -6.34 -9.46 -4.85
N GLY A 57 -7.34 -8.61 -4.56
CA GLY A 57 -7.16 -7.16 -4.60
C GLY A 57 -6.09 -6.71 -3.61
N LEU A 58 -5.41 -5.62 -3.91
CA LEU A 58 -4.47 -5.00 -2.98
C LEU A 58 -5.24 -4.44 -1.78
N THR A 59 -4.92 -4.91 -0.59
CA THR A 59 -5.44 -4.37 0.67
C THR A 59 -4.43 -3.39 1.29
N LYS A 60 -4.90 -2.54 2.21
CA LYS A 60 -4.04 -1.63 2.97
C LYS A 60 -2.92 -2.40 3.68
N GLU A 61 -3.27 -3.49 4.37
CA GLU A 61 -2.33 -4.33 5.12
C GLU A 61 -1.24 -4.91 4.21
N PHE A 62 -1.63 -5.32 3.01
CA PHE A 62 -0.69 -5.86 2.02
C PHE A 62 0.28 -4.78 1.52
N LEU A 63 -0.21 -3.54 1.28
CA LEU A 63 0.64 -2.43 0.88
C LEU A 63 1.60 -1.99 2.01
N VAL A 64 1.13 -1.94 3.25
CA VAL A 64 2.00 -1.68 4.42
C VAL A 64 3.08 -2.76 4.54
N ARG A 65 2.70 -4.03 4.33
CA ARG A 65 3.65 -5.14 4.33
C ARG A 65 4.70 -5.00 3.24
N ILE A 66 4.32 -4.59 2.02
CA ILE A 66 5.26 -4.29 0.92
C ILE A 66 6.27 -3.22 1.35
N LEU A 67 5.83 -2.18 2.05
CA LEU A 67 6.71 -1.11 2.52
C LEU A 67 7.68 -1.59 3.60
N LYS A 68 7.24 -2.48 4.51
CA LYS A 68 8.05 -3.03 5.61
C LYS A 68 8.98 -4.17 5.18
N GLU A 69 8.67 -4.89 4.10
CA GLU A 69 9.46 -6.07 3.69
C GLU A 69 10.86 -5.69 3.16
N PRO A 70 11.91 -6.38 3.69
CA PRO A 70 13.31 -6.05 3.37
C PRO A 70 13.70 -6.29 1.91
N LYS A 71 12.94 -7.08 1.16
CA LYS A 71 13.23 -7.41 -0.25
C LYS A 71 12.76 -6.35 -1.25
N ASN A 72 11.79 -5.51 -0.86
CA ASN A 72 11.20 -4.50 -1.74
C ASN A 72 11.56 -3.08 -1.29
N ALA A 73 12.71 -2.87 -1.18
CA ALA A 73 13.63 -1.84 -0.75
C ALA A 73 13.46 -0.45 -1.40
N ILE A 74 12.26 0.03 -1.68
CA ILE A 74 12.11 1.45 -2.04
C ILE A 74 12.57 2.29 -0.84
N LEU A 75 12.06 1.99 0.36
CA LEU A 75 12.48 2.68 1.60
C LEU A 75 13.97 2.48 1.88
N LYS A 76 14.48 1.27 1.71
CA LYS A 76 15.92 0.97 1.90
C LYS A 76 16.84 1.71 0.94
N GLN A 77 16.39 2.04 -0.26
CA GLN A 77 17.19 2.86 -1.17
C GLN A 77 17.38 4.26 -0.60
N TYR A 78 16.33 4.87 -0.07
CA TYR A 78 16.40 6.18 0.58
C TYR A 78 17.15 6.15 1.90
N GLU A 79 16.92 5.12 2.72
CA GLU A 79 17.71 4.88 3.95
C GLU A 79 19.22 4.80 3.64
N LYS A 80 19.59 4.06 2.59
CA LYS A 80 20.98 3.92 2.18
C LYS A 80 21.57 5.23 1.66
N LEU A 81 20.79 6.04 0.91
CA LEU A 81 21.24 7.32 0.41
C LEU A 81 21.50 8.31 1.56
N LEU A 82 20.55 8.46 2.48
CA LEU A 82 20.71 9.35 3.64
C LEU A 82 21.79 8.84 4.62
N LYS A 83 21.99 7.53 4.70
CA LYS A 83 23.08 6.95 5.50
C LYS A 83 24.47 7.30 4.95
N MET A 84 24.61 7.60 3.66
CA MET A 84 25.88 8.10 3.10
C MET A 84 26.22 9.49 3.64
N ASP A 85 25.20 10.28 4.01
CA ASP A 85 25.33 11.56 4.69
C ASP A 85 25.27 11.42 6.22
N GLU A 86 25.41 10.17 6.72
CA GLU A 86 25.35 9.81 8.15
C GLU A 86 24.02 10.21 8.82
N VAL A 87 22.92 10.21 8.07
CA VAL A 87 21.59 10.47 8.57
C VAL A 87 20.78 9.18 8.59
N GLU A 88 20.17 8.86 9.72
CA GLU A 88 19.29 7.72 9.87
C GLU A 88 17.85 8.09 9.49
N LEU A 89 17.27 7.39 8.52
CA LEU A 89 15.89 7.56 8.08
C LEU A 89 14.99 6.52 8.75
N SER A 90 13.89 6.96 9.32
CA SER A 90 12.85 6.10 9.86
C SER A 90 11.46 6.56 9.48
N PHE A 91 10.47 5.68 9.58
CA PHE A 91 9.07 5.96 9.29
C PHE A 91 8.20 5.52 10.46
N ASP A 92 7.34 6.40 10.93
CA ASP A 92 6.31 6.03 11.90
C ASP A 92 5.30 5.06 11.27
N GLU A 93 4.67 4.19 12.06
CA GLU A 93 3.66 3.25 11.55
C GLU A 93 2.48 3.97 10.90
N ASP A 94 2.02 5.04 11.51
CA ASP A 94 0.93 5.88 10.98
C ASP A 94 1.27 6.50 9.62
N ALA A 95 2.55 6.80 9.38
CA ALA A 95 3.02 7.32 8.10
C ALA A 95 2.94 6.22 7.01
N LEU A 96 3.37 5.00 7.32
CA LEU A 96 3.29 3.87 6.40
C LEU A 96 1.83 3.53 6.05
N GLU A 97 0.95 3.58 7.04
CA GLU A 97 -0.48 3.39 6.83
C GLU A 97 -1.09 4.45 5.92
N TRP A 98 -0.73 5.72 6.13
CA TRP A 98 -1.19 6.82 5.29
C TRP A 98 -0.72 6.66 3.83
N ILE A 99 0.55 6.28 3.61
CA ILE A 99 1.08 6.01 2.26
C ILE A 99 0.29 4.88 1.59
N ALA A 100 -0.03 3.82 2.32
CA ALA A 100 -0.83 2.72 1.81
C ALA A 100 -2.26 3.15 1.45
N GLU A 101 -2.90 3.98 2.28
CA GLU A 101 -4.23 4.55 2.01
C GLU A 101 -4.25 5.42 0.75
N GLU A 102 -3.27 6.31 0.60
CA GLU A 102 -3.14 7.14 -0.59
C GLU A 102 -2.85 6.31 -1.86
N ALA A 103 -2.05 5.26 -1.75
CA ALA A 103 -1.79 4.36 -2.86
C ALA A 103 -3.06 3.61 -3.32
N LEU A 104 -3.92 3.20 -2.39
CA LEU A 104 -5.20 2.59 -2.72
C LEU A 104 -6.14 3.55 -3.46
N LYS A 105 -6.19 4.83 -3.07
CA LYS A 105 -7.00 5.85 -3.74
C LYS A 105 -6.57 6.09 -5.20
N LYS A 106 -5.27 5.94 -5.49
CA LYS A 106 -4.71 6.14 -6.84
C LYS A 106 -4.98 4.99 -7.82
N GLU A 107 -5.66 3.92 -7.39
CA GLU A 107 -6.06 2.75 -8.21
C GLU A 107 -4.93 2.06 -9.01
N THR A 108 -3.69 2.52 -8.89
CA THR A 108 -2.51 1.97 -9.56
C THR A 108 -1.71 0.99 -8.68
N GLY A 109 -2.24 0.69 -7.50
CA GLY A 109 -1.69 -0.30 -6.58
C GLY A 109 -0.26 0.00 -6.12
N ALA A 110 0.60 -1.01 -6.13
CA ALA A 110 1.96 -0.90 -5.64
C ALA A 110 2.83 0.15 -6.38
N ARG A 111 2.49 0.49 -7.63
CA ARG A 111 3.19 1.55 -8.38
C ARG A 111 2.96 2.93 -7.76
N ALA A 112 1.78 3.17 -7.18
CA ALA A 112 1.48 4.41 -6.50
C ALA A 112 2.36 4.63 -5.27
N LEU A 113 2.73 3.56 -4.55
CA LEU A 113 3.63 3.65 -3.40
C LEU A 113 4.94 4.35 -3.75
N ARG A 114 5.54 3.97 -4.89
CA ARG A 114 6.79 4.56 -5.34
C ARG A 114 6.62 6.05 -5.66
N ALA A 115 5.58 6.41 -6.41
CA ALA A 115 5.33 7.80 -6.79
C ALA A 115 5.07 8.70 -5.58
N ILE A 116 4.32 8.20 -4.58
CA ILE A 116 4.05 8.92 -3.33
C ILE A 116 5.36 9.11 -2.55
N LEU A 117 6.15 8.05 -2.38
CA LEU A 117 7.42 8.14 -1.69
C LEU A 117 8.40 9.09 -2.38
N GLU A 118 8.51 9.04 -3.70
CA GLU A 118 9.37 9.95 -4.48
C GLU A 118 8.99 11.41 -4.26
N GLU A 119 7.69 11.74 -4.20
CA GLU A 119 7.21 13.11 -3.96
C GLU A 119 7.73 13.68 -2.63
N PHE A 120 7.62 12.91 -1.53
CA PHE A 120 8.03 13.38 -0.21
C PHE A 120 9.53 13.26 0.06
N MET A 121 10.16 12.25 -0.51
CA MET A 121 11.58 12.00 -0.28
C MET A 121 12.47 13.00 -1.03
N LEU A 122 12.01 13.56 -2.15
CA LEU A 122 12.77 14.59 -2.87
C LEU A 122 13.05 15.81 -1.98
N ASP A 123 12.04 16.30 -1.26
CA ASP A 123 12.19 17.43 -0.37
C ASP A 123 13.19 17.13 0.76
N ILE A 124 13.08 15.95 1.36
CA ILE A 124 13.96 15.49 2.44
C ILE A 124 15.40 15.34 1.95
N MET A 125 15.61 14.70 0.82
CA MET A 125 16.95 14.51 0.26
C MET A 125 17.61 15.82 -0.18
N TYR A 126 16.81 16.84 -0.47
CA TYR A 126 17.34 18.16 -0.82
C TYR A 126 17.67 19.02 0.42
N GLU A 127 16.86 18.94 1.48
CA GLU A 127 16.99 19.81 2.64
C GLU A 127 17.91 19.24 3.73
N ILE A 128 17.81 17.95 4.01
CA ILE A 128 18.51 17.32 5.13
C ILE A 128 20.04 17.33 5.00
N PRO A 129 20.65 17.03 3.84
CA PRO A 129 22.11 17.04 3.70
C PRO A 129 22.77 18.43 3.86
N LYS A 130 21.97 19.51 3.84
CA LYS A 130 22.48 20.87 4.02
C LYS A 130 22.90 21.16 5.45
N ASP A 131 22.35 20.43 6.43
CA ASP A 131 22.69 20.62 7.84
C ASP A 131 23.40 19.37 8.38
N SER A 132 24.72 19.49 8.53
CA SER A 132 25.59 18.41 9.04
C SER A 132 25.31 18.03 10.50
N ASN A 133 24.50 18.79 11.22
CA ASN A 133 24.13 18.50 12.61
C ASN A 133 22.97 17.50 12.72
N ILE A 134 22.29 17.19 11.64
CA ILE A 134 21.17 16.24 11.65
C ILE A 134 21.71 14.81 11.74
N GLY A 135 21.25 14.07 12.75
CA GLY A 135 21.60 12.66 12.95
C GLY A 135 20.51 11.70 12.52
N SER A 136 19.24 12.04 12.72
CA SER A 136 18.14 11.19 12.28
C SER A 136 16.92 12.00 11.84
N VAL A 137 16.16 11.41 10.92
CA VAL A 137 14.91 11.96 10.38
C VAL A 137 13.84 10.89 10.44
N THR A 138 12.72 11.20 11.11
CA THR A 138 11.57 10.33 11.18
C THR A 138 10.41 10.95 10.40
N ILE A 139 9.92 10.22 9.42
CA ILE A 139 8.76 10.61 8.63
C ILE A 139 7.50 10.31 9.42
N THR A 140 6.73 11.36 9.71
CA THR A 140 5.47 11.28 10.45
C THR A 140 4.28 11.46 9.52
N ARG A 141 3.09 10.99 9.94
CA ARG A 141 1.85 11.24 9.22
C ARG A 141 1.58 12.74 9.03
N ALA A 142 1.87 13.57 10.05
CA ALA A 142 1.68 15.03 9.98
C ALA A 142 2.50 15.67 8.86
N TYR A 143 3.71 15.19 8.63
CA TYR A 143 4.54 15.63 7.51
C TYR A 143 3.91 15.27 6.15
N LEU A 144 3.44 14.03 5.99
CA LEU A 144 2.82 13.54 4.75
C LEU A 144 1.50 14.27 4.45
N GLU A 145 0.75 14.65 5.48
CA GLU A 145 -0.48 15.45 5.36
C GLU A 145 -0.20 16.96 5.17
N LYS A 146 1.07 17.37 5.09
CA LYS A 146 1.51 18.78 4.98
C LYS A 146 1.03 19.66 6.16
N LYS A 147 0.82 19.03 7.33
CA LYS A 147 0.40 19.69 8.58
C LYS A 147 1.56 19.96 9.54
N GLY A 148 2.76 19.52 9.21
CA GLY A 148 3.97 19.68 10.02
C GLY A 148 5.22 19.26 9.28
N GLY A 149 6.38 19.40 9.93
CA GLY A 149 7.67 18.91 9.43
C GLY A 149 7.96 17.44 9.83
N PRO A 150 8.98 16.83 9.24
CA PRO A 150 9.51 15.56 9.73
C PRO A 150 10.11 15.77 11.13
N ARG A 151 10.15 14.69 11.92
CA ARG A 151 10.83 14.75 13.24
C ARG A 151 12.32 14.61 13.01
N ILE A 152 13.08 15.63 13.40
CA ILE A 152 14.53 15.68 13.22
C ILE A 152 15.21 15.59 14.58
N ALA A 153 16.20 14.69 14.72
CA ALA A 153 17.08 14.65 15.88
C ALA A 153 18.50 15.02 15.45
N MET A 154 19.12 15.90 16.25
CA MET A 154 20.48 16.40 16.02
C MET A 154 21.52 15.38 16.47
N ARG A 155 22.69 15.38 15.84
CA ARG A 155 23.86 14.60 16.28
C ARG A 155 24.29 15.07 17.67
N GLY A 156 24.41 14.16 18.62
CA GLY A 156 24.86 14.46 19.98
C GLY A 156 23.79 14.82 20.99
N ALA A 157 22.49 14.84 20.62
CA ALA A 157 21.41 14.82 21.58
C ALA A 157 21.23 13.35 22.05
N GLY A 158 22.10 12.90 22.95
CA GLY A 158 21.95 11.64 23.63
C GLY A 158 20.61 11.59 24.38
N ASP A 159 19.99 10.43 24.38
CA ASP A 159 18.79 10.01 25.10
C ASP A 159 18.46 10.88 26.32
N SER A 160 17.59 11.85 26.14
CA SER A 160 16.81 12.40 27.22
C SER A 160 15.46 11.70 27.15
N GLN A 161 15.37 10.52 27.76
CA GLN A 161 14.08 9.96 28.15
C GLN A 161 13.40 10.98 29.09
N PRO A 162 12.15 11.32 28.88
CA PRO A 162 11.37 11.94 29.96
C PRO A 162 11.04 10.83 30.97
N GLU A 163 11.73 10.86 32.11
CA GLU A 163 11.26 10.18 33.31
C GLU A 163 9.97 10.86 33.81
N SER A 164 9.04 9.98 34.27
CA SER A 164 7.82 10.16 35.07
C SER A 164 6.55 10.48 34.32
#